data_26ad3934ae828865e0e4903b74fc7738
#
_entry.id   26ad3934ae828865e0e4903b74fc7738
#
_cell.length_a   1.000
_cell.length_b   1.000
_cell.length_c   1.000
_cell.angle_alpha   90.00
_cell.angle_beta   90.00
_cell.angle_gamma   90.00
#
_symmetry.space_group_name_H-M   'P 1'
#
loop_
_entity.id
_entity.type
_entity.pdbx_description
1 polymer ?
#
loop_
_entity_poly.entity_id
_entity_poly.type
_entity_poly.pdbx_seq_one_letter_code
_entity_poly.pdbx_strand_id
1 'polypeptide(L)'
;MAMMAMCMFTACGGDDKDEDLPDGYQKTTEGVHRIEVSVYGDLTGWNGKFAFVAVCGDGTRGYVKLYENGRQISGDGTFLGEELRDYIIETGSKCDQMTLTATIRHGNSASVSPVTVTLKSFINGQPKKAKTVEFADSYKTIVFNSELNADKY
;
A
#
# COMPACT_ATOMS: atom_id res chain seq x y z
N MET A 1 -26.22 37.78 -40.28
CA MET A 1 -26.99 36.83 -39.44
C MET A 1 -26.07 35.68 -39.10
N ALA A 2 -25.54 35.69 -37.91
CA ALA A 2 -24.67 34.65 -37.40
C ALA A 2 -25.50 33.72 -36.49
N MET A 3 -25.62 32.47 -36.88
CA MET A 3 -26.36 31.45 -36.14
C MET A 3 -25.36 30.74 -35.20
N MET A 4 -25.41 31.09 -33.91
CA MET A 4 -24.67 30.42 -32.87
C MET A 4 -25.30 29.05 -32.60
N ALA A 5 -24.59 27.96 -32.92
CA ALA A 5 -24.94 26.63 -32.51
C ALA A 5 -24.42 26.42 -31.06
N MET A 6 -25.32 26.43 -30.12
CA MET A 6 -25.07 26.01 -28.73
C MET A 6 -24.96 24.49 -28.70
N CYS A 7 -23.74 23.98 -28.56
CA CYS A 7 -23.53 22.58 -28.18
C CYS A 7 -23.86 22.42 -26.69
N MET A 8 -25.02 21.93 -26.40
CA MET A 8 -25.35 21.41 -25.06
C MET A 8 -24.54 20.13 -24.83
N PHE A 9 -23.51 20.23 -23.99
CA PHE A 9 -22.93 19.06 -23.38
C PHE A 9 -23.94 18.53 -22.38
N THR A 10 -24.71 17.51 -22.75
CA THR A 10 -25.38 16.67 -21.79
C THR A 10 -24.30 15.89 -21.04
N ALA A 11 -23.98 16.36 -19.83
CA ALA A 11 -23.28 15.54 -18.86
C ALA A 11 -24.17 14.31 -18.61
N CYS A 12 -23.78 13.18 -19.17
CA CYS A 12 -24.25 11.89 -18.68
C CYS A 12 -23.74 11.77 -17.25
N GLY A 13 -24.54 12.21 -16.31
CA GLY A 13 -24.46 11.78 -14.92
C GLY A 13 -24.75 10.30 -14.91
N GLY A 14 -23.71 9.45 -14.89
CA GLY A 14 -23.88 8.07 -14.52
C GLY A 14 -24.38 8.08 -13.09
N ASP A 15 -25.64 7.67 -12.90
CA ASP A 15 -26.13 7.20 -11.62
C ASP A 15 -25.28 5.99 -11.26
N ASP A 16 -24.19 6.23 -10.53
CA ASP A 16 -23.55 5.20 -9.74
C ASP A 16 -24.58 4.82 -8.67
N LYS A 17 -25.46 3.89 -9.04
CA LYS A 17 -26.19 3.15 -8.05
C LYS A 17 -25.14 2.44 -7.24
N ASP A 18 -24.87 2.96 -6.04
CA ASP A 18 -24.22 2.20 -4.99
C ASP A 18 -25.10 0.96 -4.80
N GLU A 19 -24.81 -0.10 -5.56
CA GLU A 19 -25.39 -1.41 -5.31
C GLU A 19 -25.02 -1.71 -3.87
N ASP A 20 -26.01 -2.07 -3.07
CA ASP A 20 -25.91 -2.40 -1.65
C ASP A 20 -24.79 -3.42 -1.44
N LEU A 21 -23.57 -2.92 -1.25
CA LEU A 21 -22.44 -3.74 -0.87
C LEU A 21 -22.68 -4.18 0.58
N PRO A 22 -22.43 -5.44 0.92
CA PRO A 22 -22.59 -5.92 2.28
C PRO A 22 -21.89 -5.00 3.27
N ASP A 23 -22.52 -4.74 4.42
CA ASP A 23 -21.93 -3.95 5.50
C ASP A 23 -20.51 -4.41 5.79
N GLY A 24 -19.53 -3.50 5.63
CA GLY A 24 -18.10 -3.77 5.80
C GLY A 24 -17.30 -3.95 4.50
N TYR A 25 -17.93 -3.98 3.33
CA TYR A 25 -17.21 -3.96 2.06
C TYR A 25 -16.76 -2.54 1.74
N GLN A 26 -15.47 -2.31 1.69
CA GLN A 26 -14.91 -1.02 1.30
C GLN A 26 -14.61 -1.02 -0.19
N LYS A 27 -15.12 0.00 -0.91
CA LYS A 27 -14.79 0.22 -2.30
C LYS A 27 -13.28 0.53 -2.40
N THR A 28 -12.55 -0.35 -3.08
CA THR A 28 -11.12 -0.16 -3.32
C THR A 28 -10.90 0.85 -4.44
N THR A 29 -9.80 1.59 -4.37
CA THR A 29 -9.41 2.55 -5.41
C THR A 29 -8.49 1.87 -6.42
N GLU A 30 -8.99 1.60 -7.62
CA GLU A 30 -8.15 1.10 -8.69
C GLU A 30 -7.08 2.13 -9.09
N GLY A 31 -5.83 1.72 -9.10
CA GLY A 31 -4.72 2.59 -9.48
C GLY A 31 -3.36 1.93 -9.38
N VAL A 32 -2.33 2.68 -9.69
CA VAL A 32 -0.93 2.30 -9.42
C VAL A 32 -0.67 2.61 -7.95
N HIS A 33 -0.45 1.57 -7.16
CA HIS A 33 -0.20 1.67 -5.73
C HIS A 33 1.30 1.66 -5.43
N ARG A 34 1.71 2.48 -4.47
CA ARG A 34 3.07 2.52 -3.94
C ARG A 34 3.03 2.54 -2.41
N ILE A 35 3.87 1.74 -1.79
CA ILE A 35 4.13 1.78 -0.35
C ILE A 35 5.61 2.07 -0.13
N GLU A 36 5.88 3.08 0.69
CA GLU A 36 7.20 3.46 1.14
C GLU A 36 7.36 3.08 2.61
N VAL A 37 8.47 2.43 2.92
CA VAL A 37 8.91 2.09 4.27
C VAL A 37 10.19 2.86 4.55
N SER A 38 10.22 3.59 5.65
CA SER A 38 11.43 4.25 6.14
C SER A 38 11.73 3.79 7.56
N VAL A 39 12.96 3.36 7.80
CA VAL A 39 13.41 2.81 9.08
C VAL A 39 14.43 3.73 9.72
N TYR A 40 14.22 4.10 10.97
CA TYR A 40 15.06 5.03 11.71
C TYR A 40 15.51 4.45 13.05
N GLY A 41 16.72 4.76 13.43
CA GLY A 41 17.30 4.39 14.71
C GLY A 41 18.52 3.49 14.57
N ASP A 42 19.01 2.98 15.70
CA ASP A 42 20.07 1.97 15.72
C ASP A 42 19.45 0.59 15.47
N LEU A 43 19.74 0.02 14.32
CA LEU A 43 19.18 -1.25 13.87
C LEU A 43 19.93 -2.48 14.43
N THR A 44 20.97 -2.26 15.24
CA THR A 44 21.76 -3.35 15.82
C THR A 44 20.88 -4.28 16.66
N GLY A 45 20.93 -5.58 16.35
CA GLY A 45 20.12 -6.60 17.04
C GLY A 45 18.67 -6.71 16.56
N TRP A 46 18.22 -5.83 15.67
CA TRP A 46 16.89 -5.88 15.07
C TRP A 46 16.88 -6.66 13.76
N ASN A 47 15.78 -7.35 13.50
CA ASN A 47 15.47 -8.03 12.25
C ASN A 47 14.08 -7.64 11.78
N GLY A 48 13.89 -7.56 10.48
CA GLY A 48 12.60 -7.25 9.86
C GLY A 48 12.27 -8.19 8.73
N LYS A 49 10.98 -8.52 8.61
CA LYS A 49 10.40 -9.18 7.43
C LYS A 49 9.24 -8.35 6.93
N PHE A 50 9.24 -8.08 5.63
CA PHE A 50 8.26 -7.24 4.96
C PHE A 50 7.63 -8.02 3.81
N ALA A 51 6.34 -8.33 3.93
CA ALA A 51 5.59 -8.99 2.88
C ALA A 51 4.68 -7.98 2.17
N PHE A 52 4.92 -7.72 0.90
CA PHE A 52 4.09 -6.88 0.04
C PHE A 52 3.22 -7.77 -0.84
N VAL A 53 1.93 -7.48 -0.90
CA VAL A 53 0.96 -8.20 -1.72
C VAL A 53 0.07 -7.19 -2.44
N ALA A 54 0.03 -7.27 -3.77
CA ALA A 54 -0.88 -6.49 -4.60
C ALA A 54 -1.97 -7.39 -5.18
N VAL A 55 -3.21 -6.91 -5.16
CA VAL A 55 -4.40 -7.66 -5.58
C VAL A 55 -5.20 -6.84 -6.59
N CYS A 56 -5.60 -7.51 -7.70
CA CYS A 56 -6.58 -7.00 -8.65
C CYS A 56 -7.92 -7.71 -8.44
N GLY A 57 -9.02 -6.94 -8.34
CA GLY A 57 -10.32 -7.44 -7.91
C GLY A 57 -11.26 -7.91 -9.01
N ASP A 58 -10.87 -7.87 -10.29
CA ASP A 58 -11.74 -8.17 -11.41
C ASP A 58 -11.91 -9.68 -11.73
N GLY A 59 -11.40 -10.54 -10.87
CA GLY A 59 -11.42 -12.00 -11.09
C GLY A 59 -10.46 -12.48 -12.18
N THR A 60 -9.96 -11.62 -13.05
CA THR A 60 -8.83 -11.88 -13.93
C THR A 60 -7.57 -11.70 -13.10
N ARG A 61 -7.04 -12.79 -12.58
CA ARG A 61 -5.78 -12.81 -11.83
C ARG A 61 -4.61 -12.52 -12.78
N GLY A 62 -4.58 -11.30 -13.31
CA GLY A 62 -3.38 -10.77 -13.91
C GLY A 62 -2.38 -10.55 -12.79
N TYR A 63 -1.28 -11.25 -12.85
CA TYR A 63 -0.20 -11.04 -11.89
C TYR A 63 0.31 -9.61 -12.00
N VAL A 64 0.15 -8.85 -10.94
CA VAL A 64 0.68 -7.48 -10.87
C VAL A 64 2.19 -7.56 -10.71
N LYS A 65 2.93 -6.93 -11.59
CA LYS A 65 4.38 -6.80 -11.43
C LYS A 65 4.67 -5.81 -10.31
N LEU A 66 5.61 -6.15 -9.43
CA LEU A 66 6.13 -5.24 -8.41
C LEU A 66 7.52 -4.74 -8.78
N TYR A 67 7.76 -3.49 -8.49
CA TYR A 67 9.01 -2.79 -8.77
C TYR A 67 9.55 -2.15 -7.49
N GLU A 68 10.84 -2.27 -7.28
CA GLU A 68 11.59 -1.51 -6.28
C GLU A 68 12.51 -0.53 -7.01
N ASN A 69 12.34 0.77 -6.76
CA ASN A 69 13.14 1.83 -7.39
C ASN A 69 13.26 1.67 -8.93
N GLY A 70 12.14 1.33 -9.58
CA GLY A 70 12.07 1.14 -11.04
C GLY A 70 12.57 -0.21 -11.55
N ARG A 71 13.11 -1.09 -10.70
CA ARG A 71 13.53 -2.44 -11.05
C ARG A 71 12.44 -3.45 -10.71
N GLN A 72 12.06 -4.29 -11.66
CA GLN A 72 11.12 -5.38 -11.38
C GLN A 72 11.72 -6.38 -10.39
N ILE A 73 10.98 -6.65 -9.31
CA ILE A 73 11.36 -7.58 -8.23
C ILE A 73 10.42 -8.78 -8.15
N SER A 74 9.21 -8.68 -8.72
CA SER A 74 8.23 -9.75 -8.72
C SER A 74 7.33 -9.66 -9.95
N GLY A 75 6.84 -10.82 -10.39
CA GLY A 75 5.90 -10.96 -11.49
C GLY A 75 4.53 -11.51 -11.08
N ASP A 76 4.32 -11.82 -9.80
CA ASP A 76 3.12 -12.47 -9.26
C ASP A 76 2.37 -11.64 -8.19
N GLY A 77 2.74 -10.37 -8.05
CA GLY A 77 2.11 -9.46 -7.08
C GLY A 77 2.58 -9.63 -5.65
N THR A 78 3.57 -10.49 -5.39
CA THR A 78 4.10 -10.72 -4.05
C THR A 78 5.59 -10.46 -3.97
N PHE A 79 6.05 -9.84 -2.88
CA PHE A 79 7.47 -9.64 -2.59
C PHE A 79 7.74 -9.79 -1.10
N LEU A 80 8.81 -10.52 -0.77
CA LEU A 80 9.30 -10.69 0.59
C LEU A 80 10.65 -10.02 0.75
N GLY A 81 10.70 -8.95 1.56
CA GLY A 81 11.94 -8.33 2.03
C GLY A 81 12.34 -8.93 3.37
N GLU A 82 13.53 -9.49 3.47
CA GLU A 82 14.04 -10.14 4.70
C GLU A 82 15.04 -9.27 5.47
N GLU A 83 15.19 -8.02 5.06
CA GLU A 83 16.10 -7.07 5.69
C GLU A 83 15.33 -5.90 6.30
N LEU A 84 15.77 -5.45 7.47
CA LEU A 84 15.26 -4.22 8.10
C LEU A 84 15.95 -3.02 7.44
N ARG A 85 15.33 -2.48 6.41
CA ARG A 85 15.80 -1.34 5.61
C ARG A 85 14.65 -0.54 5.02
N ASP A 86 14.96 0.53 4.35
CA ASP A 86 13.98 1.29 3.57
C ASP A 86 13.55 0.50 2.32
N TYR A 87 12.27 0.62 1.99
CA TYR A 87 11.66 0.03 0.78
C TYR A 87 10.80 1.08 0.08
N ILE A 88 10.85 1.09 -1.25
CA ILE A 88 9.90 1.80 -2.11
C ILE A 88 9.38 0.79 -3.12
N ILE A 89 8.20 0.24 -2.86
CA ILE A 89 7.60 -0.80 -3.69
C ILE A 89 6.37 -0.23 -4.39
N GLU A 90 6.34 -0.39 -5.71
CA GLU A 90 5.28 0.13 -6.57
C GLU A 90 4.73 -0.97 -7.49
N THR A 91 3.43 -0.95 -7.77
CA THR A 91 2.82 -1.83 -8.76
C THR A 91 3.10 -1.31 -10.18
N GLY A 92 3.42 -2.21 -11.10
CA GLY A 92 3.69 -1.86 -12.50
C GLY A 92 2.45 -1.61 -13.35
N SER A 93 1.28 -1.91 -12.80
CA SER A 93 -0.03 -1.69 -13.41
C SER A 93 -1.04 -1.33 -12.34
N LYS A 94 -2.23 -0.92 -12.77
CA LYS A 94 -3.35 -0.68 -11.86
C LYS A 94 -3.72 -1.95 -11.11
N CYS A 95 -4.00 -1.81 -9.84
CA CYS A 95 -4.57 -2.85 -8.98
C CYS A 95 -5.56 -2.22 -8.00
N ASP A 96 -6.31 -3.04 -7.30
CA ASP A 96 -7.33 -2.55 -6.36
C ASP A 96 -6.76 -2.24 -5.00
N GLN A 97 -5.72 -2.99 -4.62
CA GLN A 97 -5.18 -2.92 -3.28
C GLN A 97 -3.72 -3.37 -3.24
N MET A 98 -2.93 -2.74 -2.39
CA MET A 98 -1.61 -3.21 -2.01
C MET A 98 -1.50 -3.24 -0.49
N THR A 99 -1.07 -4.36 0.07
CA THR A 99 -0.92 -4.56 1.51
C THR A 99 0.52 -4.87 1.85
N LEU A 100 1.01 -4.29 2.94
CA LEU A 100 2.26 -4.62 3.57
C LEU A 100 1.98 -5.25 4.93
N THR A 101 2.58 -6.42 5.17
CA THR A 101 2.71 -7.00 6.51
C THR A 101 4.17 -6.90 6.92
N ALA A 102 4.46 -6.15 7.97
CA ALA A 102 5.80 -5.98 8.51
C ALA A 102 5.90 -6.65 9.88
N THR A 103 6.84 -7.57 10.02
CA THR A 103 7.18 -8.20 11.30
C THR A 103 8.57 -7.78 11.70
N ILE A 104 8.69 -7.09 12.84
CA ILE A 104 9.93 -6.56 13.35
C ILE A 104 10.19 -7.15 14.72
N ARG A 105 11.39 -7.66 14.92
CA ARG A 105 11.81 -8.33 16.16
C ARG A 105 13.27 -8.08 16.46
N HIS A 106 13.61 -8.17 17.72
CA HIS A 106 15.01 -8.29 18.16
C HIS A 106 15.25 -9.63 18.88
N GLY A 107 16.48 -10.07 18.90
CA GLY A 107 16.88 -11.24 19.69
C GLY A 107 16.89 -10.95 21.20
N ASN A 108 17.10 -11.98 22.01
CA ASN A 108 17.07 -11.91 23.48
C ASN A 108 18.24 -11.14 24.14
N SER A 109 18.97 -10.32 23.41
CA SER A 109 20.00 -9.49 24.01
C SER A 109 19.37 -8.32 24.76
N ALA A 110 19.77 -8.16 26.00
CA ALA A 110 19.16 -7.34 27.03
C ALA A 110 19.16 -5.82 26.81
N SER A 111 19.56 -5.32 25.66
CA SER A 111 19.72 -3.87 25.46
C SER A 111 19.72 -3.51 23.98
N VAL A 112 18.52 -3.37 23.40
CA VAL A 112 18.33 -2.78 22.07
C VAL A 112 17.71 -1.40 22.20
N SER A 113 18.14 -0.45 21.38
CA SER A 113 17.48 0.85 21.28
C SER A 113 16.19 0.72 20.48
N PRO A 114 15.13 1.47 20.79
CA PRO A 114 13.92 1.49 19.98
C PRO A 114 14.21 1.90 18.54
N VAL A 115 13.49 1.29 17.59
CA VAL A 115 13.50 1.69 16.18
C VAL A 115 12.15 2.20 15.76
N THR A 116 12.13 3.18 14.87
CA THR A 116 10.91 3.77 14.35
C THR A 116 10.74 3.41 12.88
N VAL A 117 9.55 2.96 12.51
CA VAL A 117 9.19 2.67 11.13
C VAL A 117 8.06 3.59 10.70
N THR A 118 8.30 4.33 9.62
CA THR A 118 7.28 5.15 8.98
C THR A 118 6.84 4.50 7.67
N LEU A 119 5.54 4.32 7.51
CA LEU A 119 4.89 3.76 6.35
C LEU A 119 4.09 4.85 5.65
N LYS A 120 4.21 4.95 4.34
CA LYS A 120 3.43 5.87 3.51
C LYS A 120 2.87 5.13 2.32
N SER A 121 1.63 5.45 1.94
CA SER A 121 1.03 4.93 0.72
C SER A 121 0.65 6.05 -0.25
N PHE A 122 0.70 5.69 -1.52
CA PHE A 122 0.33 6.55 -2.64
C PHE A 122 -0.50 5.74 -3.64
N ILE A 123 -1.48 6.39 -4.26
CA ILE A 123 -2.25 5.84 -5.38
C ILE A 123 -2.19 6.85 -6.52
N ASN A 124 -1.73 6.41 -7.69
CA ASN A 124 -1.48 7.26 -8.85
C ASN A 124 -0.59 8.47 -8.52
N GLY A 125 0.45 8.26 -7.69
CA GLY A 125 1.36 9.30 -7.24
C GLY A 125 0.83 10.25 -6.16
N GLN A 126 -0.45 10.14 -5.79
CA GLN A 126 -1.07 10.97 -4.75
C GLN A 126 -0.93 10.32 -3.38
N PRO A 127 -0.49 11.05 -2.34
CA PRO A 127 -0.39 10.51 -0.99
C PRO A 127 -1.78 10.16 -0.46
N LYS A 128 -1.89 9.01 0.20
CA LYS A 128 -3.15 8.51 0.76
C LYS A 128 -3.10 8.34 2.26
N LYS A 129 -2.06 7.70 2.78
CA LYS A 129 -1.97 7.31 4.19
C LYS A 129 -0.53 7.39 4.66
N ALA A 130 -0.37 7.71 5.94
CA ALA A 130 0.91 7.61 6.64
C ALA A 130 0.69 7.03 8.04
N LYS A 131 1.60 6.18 8.49
CA LYS A 131 1.62 5.59 9.82
C LYS A 131 3.05 5.50 10.31
N THR A 132 3.28 5.95 11.55
CA THR A 132 4.57 5.81 12.22
C THR A 132 4.39 4.92 13.45
N VAL A 133 5.26 3.94 13.60
CA VAL A 133 5.24 2.97 14.70
C VAL A 133 6.62 2.89 15.31
N GLU A 134 6.71 3.04 16.63
CA GLU A 134 7.90 2.76 17.42
C GLU A 134 7.89 1.30 17.86
N PHE A 135 9.03 0.63 17.70
CA PHE A 135 9.27 -0.73 18.14
C PHE A 135 10.27 -0.69 19.29
N ALA A 136 9.79 -0.94 20.48
CA ALA A 136 10.57 -1.05 21.71
C ALA A 136 10.54 -2.48 22.28
N ASP A 137 9.47 -3.21 21.97
CA ASP A 137 9.25 -4.58 22.43
C ASP A 137 9.95 -5.61 21.52
N SER A 138 10.18 -6.80 22.06
CA SER A 138 10.92 -7.87 21.38
C SER A 138 10.32 -8.36 20.07
N TYR A 139 9.01 -8.15 19.86
CA TYR A 139 8.30 -8.61 18.67
C TYR A 139 7.04 -7.76 18.41
N LYS A 140 6.85 -7.36 17.18
CA LYS A 140 5.59 -6.72 16.76
C LYS A 140 5.34 -6.94 15.27
N THR A 141 4.10 -7.19 14.91
CA THR A 141 3.62 -7.24 13.54
C THR A 141 2.66 -6.10 13.29
N ILE A 142 2.81 -5.43 12.16
CA ILE A 142 1.88 -4.42 11.66
C ILE A 142 1.39 -4.81 10.27
N VAL A 143 0.11 -4.53 10.02
CA VAL A 143 -0.50 -4.63 8.69
C VAL A 143 -0.82 -3.22 8.22
N PHE A 144 -0.42 -2.89 7.01
CA PHE A 144 -0.63 -1.59 6.40
C PHE A 144 -1.18 -1.76 4.99
N ASN A 145 -2.37 -1.26 4.78
CA ASN A 145 -3.03 -1.26 3.47
C ASN A 145 -2.82 0.10 2.80
N SER A 146 -2.63 0.11 1.49
CA SER A 146 -2.40 1.33 0.71
C SER A 146 -3.61 2.28 0.69
N GLU A 147 -4.79 1.84 1.07
CA GLU A 147 -6.01 2.64 1.09
C GLU A 147 -6.28 3.31 2.44
N LEU A 148 -7.08 4.39 2.39
CA LEU A 148 -7.31 5.26 3.55
C LEU A 148 -8.03 4.60 4.74
N ASN A 149 -8.83 3.57 4.50
CA ASN A 149 -9.82 3.12 5.49
C ASN A 149 -9.55 1.73 6.12
N ALA A 150 -8.40 1.13 5.90
CA ALA A 150 -8.07 -0.21 6.40
C ALA A 150 -7.69 -0.31 7.89
N ASP A 151 -7.75 0.79 8.65
CA ASP A 151 -7.35 0.82 10.06
C ASP A 151 -8.53 0.59 11.04
N LYS A 152 -9.62 -0.01 10.61
CA LYS A 152 -10.78 -0.30 11.48
C LYS A 152 -10.83 -1.72 12.03
N TYR A 153 -9.71 -2.45 11.99
CA TYR A 153 -9.65 -3.78 12.63
C TYR A 153 -8.41 -3.93 13.51
#